data_82a8a42e61197c3bb5a4ca35521cf866
#
_entry.id   82a8a42e61197c3bb5a4ca35521cf866
#
_cell.length_a   1.000
_cell.length_b   1.000
_cell.length_c   1.000
_cell.angle_alpha   90.00
_cell.angle_beta   90.00
_cell.angle_gamma   90.00
#
_symmetry.space_group_name_H-M   'P 1'
#
loop_
_entity.id
_entity.type
_entity.pdbx_description
1 polymer ?
#
loop_
_entity_poly.entity_id
_entity_poly.type
_entity_poly.pdbx_seq_one_letter_code
_entity_poly.pdbx_strand_id
1 'polypeptide(L)'
;MVENMSLYRCPQCGTESELFEGDTEAMCRALDLPLLGRIPFDRTLAKSFDKGVPLIDGDYPTLKRFDEIVTRIKTLLDYKKIMARNL
;
A
#
# COMPACT_ATOMS: atom_id res chain seq x y z
N MET A 1 2.11 -8.92 -2.90
CA MET A 1 3.05 -7.84 -3.34
C MET A 1 2.50 -6.49 -2.94
N VAL A 2 3.32 -5.61 -2.45
CA VAL A 2 2.98 -4.20 -2.19
C VAL A 2 3.83 -3.34 -3.10
N GLU A 3 3.19 -2.46 -3.86
CA GLU A 3 3.88 -1.51 -4.72
C GLU A 3 4.10 -0.20 -3.94
N ASN A 4 5.35 0.11 -3.68
CA ASN A 4 5.73 1.30 -2.92
C ASN A 4 6.37 2.33 -3.83
N MET A 5 6.01 3.60 -3.64
CA MET A 5 6.61 4.75 -4.35
C MET A 5 6.41 4.76 -5.87
N SER A 6 5.45 3.99 -6.40
CA SER A 6 5.16 4.01 -7.84
C SER A 6 4.28 5.18 -8.26
N LEU A 7 3.57 5.77 -7.30
CA LEU A 7 2.67 6.90 -7.51
C LEU A 7 3.22 8.12 -6.76
N TYR A 8 3.04 9.29 -7.34
CA TYR A 8 3.29 10.57 -6.68
C TYR A 8 1.96 11.24 -6.34
N ARG A 9 1.80 11.61 -5.09
CA ARG A 9 0.63 12.36 -4.63
C ARG A 9 0.99 13.84 -4.53
N CYS A 10 0.27 14.68 -5.29
CA CYS A 10 0.46 16.12 -5.23
C CYS A 10 0.00 16.66 -3.86
N PRO A 11 0.85 17.38 -3.11
CA PRO A 11 0.48 17.86 -1.79
C PRO A 11 -0.58 18.98 -1.82
N GLN A 12 -0.78 19.62 -2.98
CA GLN A 12 -1.74 20.72 -3.13
C GLN A 12 -3.13 20.25 -3.53
N CYS A 13 -3.23 19.34 -4.51
CA CYS A 13 -4.52 18.92 -5.07
C CYS A 13 -4.87 17.46 -4.78
N GLY A 14 -3.95 16.67 -4.23
CA GLY A 14 -4.17 15.27 -3.93
C GLY A 14 -4.19 14.34 -5.15
N THR A 15 -3.92 14.85 -6.34
CA THR A 15 -3.87 14.04 -7.55
C THR A 15 -2.70 13.08 -7.50
N GLU A 16 -2.95 11.82 -7.81
CA GLU A 16 -1.93 10.79 -7.90
C GLU A 16 -1.53 10.58 -9.37
N SER A 17 -0.24 10.48 -9.63
CA SER A 17 0.30 10.21 -10.96
C SER A 17 1.39 9.17 -10.88
N GLU A 18 1.58 8.41 -11.96
CA GLU A 18 2.61 7.38 -12.02
C GLU A 18 4.00 8.01 -12.13
N LEU A 19 4.93 7.51 -11.31
CA LEU A 19 6.33 7.95 -11.32
C LEU A 19 7.17 7.14 -12.31
N PHE A 20 6.84 5.88 -12.49
CA PHE A 20 7.62 4.95 -13.30
C PHE A 20 6.72 4.23 -14.29
N GLU A 21 7.27 3.92 -15.46
CA GLU A 21 6.63 3.02 -16.39
C GLU A 21 6.75 1.59 -15.88
N GLY A 22 5.68 0.84 -15.98
CA GLY A 22 5.64 -0.55 -15.57
C GLY A 22 4.22 -1.02 -15.33
N ASP A 23 4.02 -2.32 -15.37
CA ASP A 23 2.73 -2.95 -15.11
C ASP A 23 2.87 -3.96 -13.99
N THR A 24 2.73 -3.49 -12.76
CA THR A 24 2.80 -4.32 -11.56
C THR A 24 1.68 -5.35 -11.52
N GLU A 25 0.51 -5.02 -12.06
CA GLU A 25 -0.62 -5.97 -12.12
C GLU A 25 -0.28 -7.15 -13.03
N ALA A 26 0.33 -6.88 -14.19
CA ALA A 26 0.78 -7.94 -15.09
C ALA A 26 1.85 -8.82 -14.45
N MET A 27 2.79 -8.23 -13.74
CA MET A 27 3.82 -8.96 -12.99
C MET A 27 3.21 -9.84 -11.91
N CYS A 28 2.25 -9.34 -11.15
CA CYS A 28 1.55 -10.12 -10.13
C CYS A 28 0.81 -11.30 -10.75
N ARG A 29 0.14 -11.11 -11.88
CA ARG A 29 -0.52 -12.21 -12.60
C ARG A 29 0.47 -13.26 -13.07
N ALA A 30 1.61 -12.83 -13.63
CA ALA A 30 2.64 -13.75 -14.12
C ALA A 30 3.27 -14.59 -12.99
N LEU A 31 3.43 -14.01 -11.80
CA LEU A 31 4.02 -14.67 -10.63
C LEU A 31 2.99 -15.34 -9.71
N ASP A 32 1.72 -15.26 -10.05
CA ASP A 32 0.61 -15.75 -9.22
C ASP A 32 0.64 -15.17 -7.81
N LEU A 33 0.87 -13.86 -7.72
CA LEU A 33 0.91 -13.12 -6.46
C LEU A 33 -0.23 -12.10 -6.39
N PRO A 34 -0.91 -11.96 -5.24
CA PRO A 34 -1.90 -10.90 -5.08
C PRO A 34 -1.21 -9.54 -4.96
N LEU A 35 -1.78 -8.53 -5.61
CA LEU A 35 -1.41 -7.15 -5.36
C LEU A 35 -2.20 -6.65 -4.15
N LEU A 36 -1.53 -6.46 -3.02
CA LEU A 36 -2.17 -6.06 -1.76
C LEU A 36 -2.52 -4.57 -1.72
N GLY A 37 -1.77 -3.75 -2.40
CA GLY A 37 -2.04 -2.34 -2.49
C GLY A 37 -0.87 -1.55 -3.04
N ARG A 38 -1.12 -0.27 -3.24
CA ARG A 38 -0.14 0.69 -3.74
C ARG A 38 0.01 1.82 -2.74
N ILE A 39 1.25 2.11 -2.37
CA ILE A 39 1.57 3.21 -1.47
C ILE A 39 2.21 4.32 -2.30
N PRO A 40 1.55 5.47 -2.45
CA PRO A 40 2.13 6.58 -3.20
C PRO A 40 3.30 7.23 -2.45
N PHE A 41 4.21 7.84 -3.20
CA PHE A 41 5.18 8.74 -2.62
C PHE A 41 4.46 10.02 -2.18
N ASP A 42 4.47 10.27 -0.88
CA ASP A 42 3.78 11.40 -0.27
C ASP A 42 4.80 12.26 0.45
N ARG A 43 5.03 13.46 -0.07
CA ARG A 43 6.02 14.38 0.47
C ARG A 43 5.68 14.82 1.90
N THR A 44 4.41 15.00 2.19
CA THR A 44 3.96 15.37 3.54
C THR A 44 4.28 14.28 4.55
N LEU A 45 4.05 13.03 4.17
CA LEU A 45 4.38 11.88 5.00
C LEU A 45 5.88 11.74 5.20
N ALA A 46 6.66 11.92 4.12
CA ALA A 46 8.13 11.88 4.19
C ALA A 46 8.68 12.94 5.15
N LYS A 47 8.14 14.15 5.13
CA LYS A 47 8.52 15.20 6.06
C LYS A 47 8.21 14.84 7.52
N SER A 48 7.10 14.15 7.76
CA SER A 48 6.75 13.72 9.11
C SER A 48 7.72 12.66 9.63
N PHE A 49 8.19 11.75 8.78
CA PHE A 49 9.25 10.80 9.15
C PHE A 49 10.55 11.51 9.53
N ASP A 50 10.96 12.51 8.77
CA ASP A 50 12.17 13.29 9.05
C ASP A 50 12.09 14.00 10.40
N LYS A 51 10.90 14.40 10.80
CA LYS A 51 10.65 15.02 12.12
C LYS A 51 10.48 14.01 13.26
N GLY A 52 10.48 12.72 12.95
CA GLY A 52 10.28 11.67 13.94
C GLY A 52 8.86 11.58 14.50
N VAL A 53 7.86 12.09 13.79
CA VAL A 53 6.46 12.02 14.19
C VAL A 53 5.91 10.64 13.83
N PRO A 54 5.30 9.89 14.80
CA PRO A 54 4.69 8.60 14.49
C PRO A 54 3.55 8.75 13.48
N LEU A 55 3.46 7.78 12.54
CA LEU A 55 2.42 7.76 11.53
C LEU A 55 1.00 7.80 12.10
N ILE A 56 0.78 7.07 13.17
CA ILE A 56 -0.54 6.93 13.80
C ILE A 56 -1.04 8.21 14.44
N ASP A 57 -0.15 9.16 14.73
CA ASP A 57 -0.50 10.43 15.37
C ASP A 57 -0.88 11.52 14.35
N GLY A 58 -0.77 11.21 13.06
CA GLY A 58 -1.07 12.14 11.99
C GLY A 58 -2.34 11.78 11.21
N ASP A 59 -2.99 12.79 10.64
CA ASP A 59 -4.11 12.60 9.73
C ASP A 59 -3.60 12.70 8.28
N TYR A 60 -3.05 11.60 7.79
CA TYR A 60 -2.50 11.51 6.45
C TYR A 60 -3.40 10.66 5.57
N PRO A 61 -3.88 11.16 4.41
CA PRO A 61 -4.69 10.35 3.49
C PRO A 61 -4.01 9.04 3.06
N THR A 62 -2.68 9.05 2.94
CA THR A 62 -1.90 7.87 2.58
C THR A 62 -2.00 6.76 3.63
N LEU A 63 -2.30 7.06 4.90
CA LEU A 63 -2.49 6.05 5.94
C LEU A 63 -3.62 5.08 5.63
N LYS A 64 -4.63 5.50 4.92
CA LYS A 64 -5.72 4.60 4.49
C LYS A 64 -5.21 3.47 3.60
N ARG A 65 -4.17 3.72 2.82
CA ARG A 65 -3.55 2.68 1.98
C ARG A 65 -2.89 1.61 2.82
N PHE A 66 -2.23 1.99 3.91
CA PHE A 66 -1.65 1.03 4.86
C PHE A 66 -2.75 0.20 5.53
N ASP A 67 -3.83 0.82 5.96
CA ASP A 67 -4.96 0.11 6.58
C ASP A 67 -5.60 -0.88 5.62
N GLU A 68 -5.78 -0.52 4.37
CA GLU A 68 -6.30 -1.40 3.32
C GLU A 68 -5.39 -2.61 3.11
N ILE A 69 -4.08 -2.40 3.08
CA ILE A 69 -3.09 -3.46 2.92
C ILE A 69 -3.13 -4.41 4.11
N VAL A 70 -3.15 -3.88 5.33
CA VAL A 70 -3.24 -4.68 6.56
C VAL A 70 -4.52 -5.52 6.57
N THR A 71 -5.64 -4.93 6.20
CA THR A 71 -6.94 -5.63 6.12
C THR A 71 -6.88 -6.78 5.12
N ARG A 72 -6.29 -6.57 3.96
CA ARG A 72 -6.11 -7.62 2.94
C ARG A 72 -5.22 -8.75 3.42
N ILE A 73 -4.11 -8.43 4.13
CA ILE A 73 -3.23 -9.42 4.72
C ILE A 73 -3.99 -10.28 5.75
N LYS A 74 -4.75 -9.65 6.62
CA LYS A 74 -5.56 -10.37 7.62
C LYS A 74 -6.56 -11.31 6.97
N THR A 75 -7.25 -10.85 5.94
CA THR A 75 -8.21 -11.64 5.18
C THR A 75 -7.56 -12.87 4.57
N LEU A 76 -6.38 -12.71 3.96
CA LEU A 76 -5.64 -13.85 3.37
C LEU A 76 -5.17 -14.85 4.42
N LEU A 77 -4.70 -14.38 5.57
CA LEU A 77 -4.28 -15.26 6.66
C LEU A 77 -5.45 -16.04 7.24
N ASP A 78 -6.59 -15.42 7.43
CA ASP A 78 -7.81 -16.08 7.91
C ASP A 78 -8.30 -17.12 6.92
N TYR A 79 -8.26 -16.82 5.63
CA TYR A 79 -8.62 -17.77 4.58
C TYR A 79 -7.70 -19.00 4.62
N LYS A 80 -6.39 -18.81 4.74
CA LYS A 80 -5.41 -19.91 4.86
C LYS A 80 -5.67 -20.77 6.10
N LYS A 81 -6.00 -20.17 7.22
CA LYS A 81 -6.36 -20.91 8.46
C LYS A 81 -7.59 -21.77 8.25
N ILE A 82 -8.62 -21.25 7.60
CA ILE A 82 -9.85 -21.99 7.30
C ILE A 82 -9.54 -23.17 6.38
N MET A 83 -8.76 -22.96 5.34
CA MET A 83 -8.35 -24.02 4.40
C MET A 83 -7.52 -25.10 5.09
N ALA A 84 -6.60 -24.72 5.97
CA ALA A 84 -5.80 -25.68 6.73
C ALA A 84 -6.64 -26.54 7.69
N ARG A 85 -7.71 -25.99 8.27
CA ARG A 85 -8.63 -26.74 9.13
C ARG A 85 -9.47 -27.76 8.37
N ASN A 86 -9.72 -27.52 7.10
CA ASN A 86 -10.55 -28.39 6.26
C ASN A 86 -9.75 -29.49 5.55
N LEU A 87 -8.45 -29.49 5.71
CA LEU A 87 -7.56 -30.52 5.20
C LEU A 87 -7.31 -31.60 6.27
#